data_61b98215ab2ccf73e5325da6284d320d
#
_entry.id   61b98215ab2ccf73e5325da6284d320d
#
_cell.length_a   1.000
_cell.length_b   1.000
_cell.length_c   1.000
_cell.angle_alpha   90.00
_cell.angle_beta   90.00
_cell.angle_gamma   90.00
#
_symmetry.space_group_name_H-M   'P 1'
#
loop_
_entity.id
_entity.type
_entity.pdbx_description
1 polymer ?
#
loop_
_entity_poly.entity_id
_entity_poly.type
_entity_poly.pdbx_seq_one_letter_code
_entity_poly.pdbx_strand_id
1 'polypeptide(L)'
;MKELTKSLATIQTKMKAKKSSYNSFGKYYFRKSEDILEAIKPFLLEHGVYVTVSEEIVATDPVPTMQSTATISDGKNAIHATALVGVDLNQKGMQTAQQFGAASTYGKKYALGNLFLIDDTEDADSGKKPSVVDKIKAKAKLAI
;
A
#
# COMPACT_ATOMS: atom_id res chain seq x y z
N MET A 1 2.11 -5.38 24.13
CA MET A 1 1.46 -5.88 22.90
C MET A 1 -0.02 -5.54 22.82
N LYS A 2 -0.76 -5.67 23.91
CA LYS A 2 -2.20 -5.34 23.95
C LYS A 2 -2.49 -3.89 23.58
N GLU A 3 -1.69 -2.95 24.09
CA GLU A 3 -1.84 -1.52 23.79
C GLU A 3 -1.51 -1.23 22.32
N LEU A 4 -0.47 -1.85 21.78
CA LEU A 4 -0.10 -1.69 20.37
C LEU A 4 -1.17 -2.27 19.46
N THR A 5 -1.73 -3.42 19.79
CA THR A 5 -2.82 -4.04 19.04
C THR A 5 -4.04 -3.10 19.00
N LYS A 6 -4.38 -2.49 20.12
CA LYS A 6 -5.49 -1.54 20.22
C LYS A 6 -5.22 -0.30 19.38
N SER A 7 -4.00 0.24 19.44
CA SER A 7 -3.61 1.41 18.66
C SER A 7 -3.72 1.13 17.15
N LEU A 8 -3.17 -0.01 16.71
CA LEU A 8 -3.25 -0.38 15.30
C LEU A 8 -4.70 -0.57 14.84
N ALA A 9 -5.50 -1.29 15.63
CA ALA A 9 -6.92 -1.51 15.31
C ALA A 9 -7.69 -0.19 15.24
N THR A 10 -7.39 0.75 16.10
CA THR A 10 -8.00 2.08 16.09
C THR A 10 -7.64 2.83 14.80
N ILE A 11 -6.36 2.81 14.43
CA ILE A 11 -5.90 3.46 13.20
C ILE A 11 -6.54 2.80 11.97
N GLN A 12 -6.55 1.48 11.91
CA GLN A 12 -7.19 0.74 10.82
C GLN A 12 -8.67 1.10 10.64
N THR A 13 -9.34 1.37 11.75
CA THR A 13 -10.78 1.67 11.75
C THR A 13 -11.08 3.13 11.37
N LYS A 14 -10.26 4.06 11.87
CA LYS A 14 -10.55 5.50 11.75
C LYS A 14 -9.83 6.19 10.60
N MET A 15 -8.68 5.68 10.19
CA MET A 15 -7.87 6.34 9.18
C MET A 15 -8.50 6.26 7.79
N LYS A 16 -8.49 7.39 7.08
CA LYS A 16 -8.93 7.46 5.69
C LYS A 16 -7.84 8.12 4.86
N ALA A 17 -7.29 7.38 3.91
CA ALA A 17 -6.30 7.90 2.98
C ALA A 17 -7.00 8.29 1.68
N LYS A 18 -6.92 9.57 1.31
CA LYS A 18 -7.56 10.08 0.10
C LYS A 18 -6.81 9.65 -1.15
N LYS A 19 -7.54 9.41 -2.22
CA LYS A 19 -6.97 9.21 -3.55
C LYS A 19 -6.70 10.58 -4.15
N SER A 20 -5.51 11.14 -3.94
CA SER A 20 -5.18 12.50 -4.32
C SER A 20 -4.66 12.65 -5.75
N SER A 21 -4.26 11.58 -6.39
CA SER A 21 -3.65 11.60 -7.70
C SER A 21 -4.62 11.12 -8.77
N TYR A 22 -4.50 11.71 -9.97
CA TYR A 22 -5.34 11.36 -11.11
C TYR A 22 -4.47 10.83 -12.24
N ASN A 23 -4.81 9.64 -12.75
CA ASN A 23 -4.19 9.07 -13.92
C ASN A 23 -5.01 9.44 -15.15
N SER A 24 -4.52 10.39 -15.96
CA SER A 24 -5.22 10.87 -17.14
C SER A 24 -5.31 9.81 -18.24
N PHE A 25 -4.36 8.90 -18.30
CA PHE A 25 -4.35 7.81 -19.26
C PHE A 25 -5.44 6.78 -18.94
N GLY A 26 -5.51 6.31 -17.68
CA GLY A 26 -6.52 5.37 -17.23
C GLY A 26 -7.83 6.02 -16.81
N LYS A 27 -7.88 7.34 -16.70
CA LYS A 27 -9.06 8.12 -16.30
C LYS A 27 -9.63 7.68 -14.94
N TYR A 28 -8.75 7.59 -13.93
CA TYR A 28 -9.16 7.25 -12.57
C TYR A 28 -8.29 7.98 -11.54
N TYR A 29 -8.83 8.14 -10.34
CA TYR A 29 -8.09 8.63 -9.19
C TYR A 29 -7.40 7.45 -8.51
N PHE A 30 -6.22 7.69 -7.96
CA PHE A 30 -5.49 6.67 -7.24
C PHE A 30 -4.79 7.23 -6.02
N ARG A 31 -4.46 6.33 -5.11
CA ARG A 31 -3.78 6.62 -3.85
C ARG A 31 -2.30 6.31 -4.00
N LYS A 32 -1.46 7.26 -3.57
CA LYS A 32 -0.01 7.05 -3.49
C LYS A 32 0.37 6.63 -2.07
N SER A 33 1.59 6.08 -1.91
CA SER A 33 2.11 5.81 -0.57
C SER A 33 2.12 7.07 0.30
N GLU A 34 2.39 8.24 -0.28
CA GLU A 34 2.35 9.52 0.42
C GLU A 34 0.97 9.82 1.02
N ASP A 35 -0.10 9.49 0.33
CA ASP A 35 -1.46 9.70 0.83
C ASP A 35 -1.72 8.88 2.09
N ILE A 36 -1.19 7.66 2.12
CA ILE A 36 -1.30 6.78 3.27
C ILE A 36 -0.47 7.33 4.43
N LEU A 37 0.78 7.71 4.15
CA LEU A 37 1.68 8.25 5.17
C LEU A 37 1.11 9.52 5.81
N GLU A 38 0.57 10.43 5.00
CA GLU A 38 -0.05 11.65 5.52
C GLU A 38 -1.29 11.35 6.36
N ALA A 39 -2.08 10.34 5.97
CA ALA A 39 -3.29 9.97 6.69
C ALA A 39 -2.99 9.35 8.06
N ILE A 40 -1.87 8.63 8.20
CA ILE A 40 -1.53 7.99 9.49
C ILE A 40 -0.81 8.93 10.45
N LYS A 41 -0.13 9.96 9.98
CA LYS A 41 0.67 10.84 10.83
C LYS A 41 -0.11 11.42 12.02
N PRO A 42 -1.35 11.91 11.87
CA PRO A 42 -2.08 12.45 13.03
C PRO A 42 -2.29 11.44 14.17
N PHE A 43 -2.33 10.15 13.84
CA PHE A 43 -2.55 9.10 14.82
C PHE A 43 -1.29 8.70 15.59
N LEU A 44 -0.11 8.99 15.03
CA LEU A 44 1.15 8.49 15.60
C LEU A 44 1.43 9.07 16.98
N LEU A 45 1.37 10.39 17.12
CA LEU A 45 1.59 11.03 18.42
C LEU A 45 0.44 10.75 19.38
N GLU A 46 -0.80 10.73 18.88
CA GLU A 46 -1.97 10.44 19.69
C GLU A 46 -1.88 9.08 20.38
N HIS A 47 -1.36 8.08 19.67
CA HIS A 47 -1.27 6.71 20.16
C HIS A 47 0.10 6.31 20.69
N GLY A 48 1.08 7.22 20.64
CA GLY A 48 2.44 6.91 21.09
C GLY A 48 3.11 5.81 20.30
N VAL A 49 2.94 5.84 18.98
CA VAL A 49 3.51 4.84 18.07
C VAL A 49 4.28 5.50 16.95
N TYR A 50 5.14 4.73 16.29
CA TYR A 50 5.80 5.16 15.07
C TYR A 50 5.71 4.08 14.01
N VAL A 51 5.89 4.49 12.77
CA VAL A 51 5.81 3.61 11.60
C VAL A 51 7.10 3.73 10.81
N THR A 52 7.62 2.59 10.38
CA THR A 52 8.77 2.52 9.47
C THR A 52 8.40 1.64 8.28
N VAL A 53 9.07 1.88 7.15
CA VAL A 53 9.00 0.98 6.00
C VAL A 53 10.43 0.67 5.59
N SER A 54 10.77 -0.61 5.58
CA SER A 54 12.07 -1.09 5.15
C SER A 54 11.92 -1.94 3.90
N GLU A 55 13.01 -2.09 3.17
CA GLU A 55 13.03 -2.82 1.90
C GLU A 55 14.28 -3.67 1.83
N GLU A 56 14.13 -4.88 1.24
CA GLU A 56 15.28 -5.71 0.91
C GLU A 56 15.01 -6.52 -0.35
N ILE A 57 16.07 -6.86 -1.06
CA ILE A 57 15.98 -7.75 -2.21
C ILE A 57 16.02 -9.17 -1.70
N VAL A 58 14.93 -9.91 -1.89
CA VAL A 58 14.79 -11.28 -1.37
C VAL A 58 15.00 -12.35 -2.42
N ALA A 59 15.00 -11.98 -3.70
CA ALA A 59 15.29 -12.89 -4.80
C ALA A 59 15.84 -12.09 -5.98
N THR A 60 16.66 -12.74 -6.82
CA THR A 60 17.24 -12.11 -8.00
C THR A 60 16.82 -12.79 -9.30
N ASP A 61 16.24 -13.96 -9.23
CA ASP A 61 15.89 -14.79 -10.38
C ASP A 61 14.43 -15.26 -10.27
N PRO A 62 13.60 -15.15 -11.31
CA PRO A 62 13.89 -14.65 -12.67
C PRO A 62 14.00 -13.14 -12.78
N VAL A 63 13.52 -12.38 -11.81
CA VAL A 63 13.66 -10.93 -11.74
C VAL A 63 14.00 -10.55 -10.30
N PRO A 64 14.68 -9.42 -10.09
CA PRO A 64 14.86 -8.94 -8.71
C PRO A 64 13.50 -8.75 -8.06
N THR A 65 13.35 -9.27 -6.86
CA THR A 65 12.11 -9.16 -6.09
C THR A 65 12.41 -8.39 -4.82
N MET A 66 11.71 -7.29 -4.63
CA MET A 66 11.85 -6.43 -3.45
C MET A 66 10.74 -6.75 -2.46
N GLN A 67 11.12 -7.01 -1.22
CA GLN A 67 10.17 -7.12 -0.13
C GLN A 67 10.15 -5.82 0.66
N SER A 68 8.99 -5.21 0.75
CA SER A 68 8.76 -4.03 1.59
C SER A 68 8.08 -4.48 2.87
N THR A 69 8.54 -3.97 4.01
CA THR A 69 7.99 -4.29 5.33
C THR A 69 7.57 -3.01 6.00
N ALA A 70 6.25 -2.87 6.23
CA ALA A 70 5.70 -1.77 7.03
C ALA A 70 5.59 -2.26 8.48
N THR A 71 6.06 -1.44 9.39
CA THR A 71 6.11 -1.77 10.82
C THR A 71 5.48 -0.65 11.63
N ILE A 72 4.60 -1.01 12.55
CA ILE A 72 4.14 -0.11 13.60
C ILE A 72 4.73 -0.58 14.94
N SER A 73 5.22 0.35 15.74
CA SER A 73 5.88 0.03 17.00
C SER A 73 5.54 1.05 18.08
N ASP A 74 5.45 0.59 19.32
CA ASP A 74 5.34 1.45 20.49
C ASP A 74 6.67 1.64 21.23
N GLY A 75 7.77 1.17 20.62
CA GLY A 75 9.10 1.21 21.21
C GLY A 75 9.49 -0.08 21.93
N LYS A 76 8.52 -0.89 22.32
CA LYS A 76 8.75 -2.20 22.97
C LYS A 76 8.32 -3.35 22.09
N ASN A 77 7.17 -3.22 21.45
CA ASN A 77 6.58 -4.24 20.59
C ASN A 77 6.44 -3.70 19.18
N ALA A 78 6.34 -4.60 18.21
CA ALA A 78 6.18 -4.24 16.82
C ALA A 78 5.25 -5.21 16.11
N ILE A 79 4.51 -4.70 15.14
CA ILE A 79 3.66 -5.49 14.24
C ILE A 79 4.07 -5.15 12.82
N HIS A 80 4.22 -6.17 11.98
CA HIS A 80 4.72 -6.03 10.61
C HIS A 80 3.70 -6.50 9.60
N ALA A 81 3.76 -5.90 8.42
CA ALA A 81 3.09 -6.42 7.22
C ALA A 81 4.03 -6.23 6.04
N THR A 82 4.02 -7.18 5.12
CA THR A 82 4.95 -7.20 3.99
C THR A 82 4.22 -7.14 2.66
N ALA A 83 4.95 -6.76 1.62
CA ALA A 83 4.53 -6.86 0.24
C ALA A 83 5.74 -7.20 -0.64
N LEU A 84 5.51 -7.96 -1.69
CA LEU A 84 6.54 -8.33 -2.66
C LEU A 84 6.27 -7.64 -3.98
N VAL A 85 7.30 -7.05 -4.57
CA VAL A 85 7.22 -6.38 -5.86
C VAL A 85 8.39 -6.82 -6.74
N GLY A 86 8.08 -7.28 -7.95
CA GLY A 86 9.11 -7.56 -8.94
C GLY A 86 9.64 -6.28 -9.56
N VAL A 87 10.95 -6.22 -9.84
CA VAL A 87 11.57 -5.10 -10.51
C VAL A 87 11.72 -5.42 -12.00
N ASP A 88 11.02 -4.65 -12.83
CA ASP A 88 11.11 -4.84 -14.28
C ASP A 88 12.33 -4.10 -14.85
N LEU A 89 13.41 -4.85 -15.09
CA LEU A 89 14.65 -4.30 -15.62
C LEU A 89 14.58 -4.00 -17.13
N ASN A 90 13.52 -4.44 -17.80
CA ASN A 90 13.35 -4.28 -19.23
C ASN A 90 12.39 -3.16 -19.62
N GLN A 91 11.91 -2.40 -18.66
CA GLN A 91 10.97 -1.32 -18.91
C GLN A 91 11.66 -0.21 -19.71
N LYS A 92 11.12 0.08 -20.91
CA LYS A 92 11.66 1.10 -21.79
C LYS A 92 11.53 2.49 -21.19
N GLY A 93 12.56 3.31 -21.38
CA GLY A 93 12.55 4.70 -20.95
C GLY A 93 12.90 4.91 -19.49
N MET A 94 13.22 3.85 -18.75
CA MET A 94 13.60 3.95 -17.35
C MET A 94 15.01 3.42 -17.12
N GLN A 95 15.79 4.19 -16.37
CA GLN A 95 17.09 3.74 -15.88
C GLN A 95 16.90 2.76 -14.74
N THR A 96 17.90 1.92 -14.47
CA THR A 96 17.83 0.91 -13.39
C THR A 96 17.45 1.52 -12.04
N ALA A 97 18.05 2.65 -11.69
CA ALA A 97 17.72 3.32 -10.42
C ALA A 97 16.25 3.73 -10.37
N GLN A 98 15.67 4.17 -11.48
CA GLN A 98 14.25 4.53 -11.56
C GLN A 98 13.34 3.31 -11.43
N GLN A 99 13.76 2.18 -11.97
CA GLN A 99 13.02 0.92 -11.90
C GLN A 99 12.94 0.43 -10.45
N PHE A 100 14.04 0.49 -9.71
CA PHE A 100 14.05 0.17 -8.27
C PHE A 100 13.24 1.18 -7.48
N GLY A 101 13.32 2.47 -7.83
CA GLY A 101 12.50 3.51 -7.19
C GLY A 101 11.01 3.30 -7.39
N ALA A 102 10.60 2.92 -8.59
CA ALA A 102 9.20 2.59 -8.87
C ALA A 102 8.75 1.38 -8.05
N ALA A 103 9.56 0.32 -7.99
CA ALA A 103 9.26 -0.86 -7.19
C ALA A 103 9.15 -0.50 -5.69
N SER A 104 10.04 0.35 -5.21
CA SER A 104 10.00 0.85 -3.83
C SER A 104 8.69 1.55 -3.52
N THR A 105 8.25 2.45 -4.40
CA THR A 105 6.98 3.19 -4.22
C THR A 105 5.79 2.25 -4.17
N TYR A 106 5.70 1.30 -5.08
CA TYR A 106 4.65 0.29 -5.08
C TYR A 106 4.71 -0.59 -3.83
N GLY A 107 5.90 -1.03 -3.47
CA GLY A 107 6.09 -1.87 -2.29
C GLY A 107 5.63 -1.18 -1.02
N LYS A 108 5.97 0.08 -0.83
CA LYS A 108 5.52 0.89 0.31
C LYS A 108 4.01 0.99 0.35
N LYS A 109 3.39 1.29 -0.79
CA LYS A 109 1.94 1.41 -0.89
C LYS A 109 1.25 0.11 -0.46
N TYR A 110 1.71 -1.02 -0.97
CA TYR A 110 1.09 -2.31 -0.68
C TYR A 110 1.40 -2.80 0.74
N ALA A 111 2.61 -2.61 1.23
CA ALA A 111 2.96 -2.99 2.60
C ALA A 111 2.16 -2.17 3.62
N LEU A 112 2.07 -0.86 3.42
CA LEU A 112 1.25 0.02 4.26
C LEU A 112 -0.23 -0.32 4.13
N GLY A 113 -0.70 -0.62 2.92
CA GLY A 113 -2.08 -1.06 2.70
C GLY A 113 -2.42 -2.34 3.45
N ASN A 114 -1.48 -3.29 3.49
CA ASN A 114 -1.64 -4.53 4.24
C ASN A 114 -1.66 -4.28 5.75
N LEU A 115 -0.78 -3.40 6.24
CA LEU A 115 -0.70 -3.10 7.67
C LEU A 115 -1.95 -2.35 8.16
N PHE A 116 -2.43 -1.38 7.39
CA PHE A 116 -3.55 -0.52 7.80
C PHE A 116 -4.88 -0.92 7.19
N LEU A 117 -4.96 -2.05 6.50
CA LEU A 117 -6.18 -2.60 5.90
C LEU A 117 -6.84 -1.63 4.91
N ILE A 118 -6.04 -1.07 4.02
CA ILE A 118 -6.55 -0.19 2.98
C ILE A 118 -6.99 -1.03 1.78
N ASP A 119 -8.24 -0.85 1.38
CA ASP A 119 -8.79 -1.55 0.23
C ASP A 119 -8.56 -0.74 -1.05
N ASP A 120 -7.71 -1.26 -1.92
CA ASP A 120 -7.42 -0.64 -3.20
C ASP A 120 -8.50 -0.88 -4.26
N THR A 121 -9.45 -1.76 -3.99
CA THR A 121 -10.55 -1.99 -4.95
C THR A 121 -11.42 -0.76 -5.12
N GLU A 122 -11.42 0.16 -4.14
CA GLU A 122 -12.11 1.45 -4.25
C GLU A 122 -11.53 2.35 -5.34
N ASP A 123 -10.32 2.09 -5.83
CA ASP A 123 -9.73 2.86 -6.91
C ASP A 123 -10.56 2.76 -8.19
N ALA A 124 -11.28 1.67 -8.38
CA ALA A 124 -12.17 1.47 -9.52
C ALA A 124 -13.46 2.31 -9.42
N ASP A 125 -13.85 2.75 -8.22
CA ASP A 125 -15.11 3.44 -7.98
C ASP A 125 -15.02 4.96 -8.14
N SER A 126 -13.85 5.51 -8.42
CA SER A 126 -13.63 6.96 -8.47
C SER A 126 -13.92 7.56 -9.86
N GLY A 127 -15.13 7.31 -10.39
CA GLY A 127 -15.60 7.90 -11.66
C GLY A 127 -15.16 7.14 -12.90
N LYS A 128 -14.52 6.01 -12.77
CA LYS A 128 -14.12 5.15 -13.87
C LYS A 128 -15.22 4.16 -14.20
N LYS A 129 -15.42 3.89 -15.49
CA LYS A 129 -16.31 2.79 -15.90
C LYS A 129 -15.77 1.46 -15.34
N PRO A 130 -16.66 0.57 -14.84
CA PRO A 130 -16.23 -0.71 -14.31
C PRO A 130 -15.37 -1.49 -15.32
N SER A 131 -14.23 -1.97 -14.85
CA SER A 131 -13.38 -2.86 -15.62
C SER A 131 -14.02 -4.23 -15.74
N VAL A 132 -13.46 -5.10 -16.59
CA VAL A 132 -13.90 -6.50 -16.68
C VAL A 132 -13.80 -7.18 -15.32
N VAL A 133 -12.73 -6.89 -14.57
CA VAL A 133 -12.52 -7.45 -13.23
C VAL A 133 -13.62 -7.00 -12.27
N ASP A 134 -14.00 -5.71 -12.33
CA ASP A 134 -15.07 -5.18 -11.47
C ASP A 134 -16.42 -5.85 -11.80
N LYS A 135 -16.69 -6.07 -13.08
CA LYS A 135 -17.91 -6.78 -13.50
C LYS A 135 -17.93 -8.21 -13.00
N ILE A 136 -16.80 -8.90 -13.02
CA ILE A 136 -16.68 -10.26 -12.50
C ILE A 136 -16.92 -10.28 -10.99
N LYS A 137 -16.34 -9.34 -10.25
CA LYS A 137 -16.54 -9.22 -8.80
C LYS A 137 -18.00 -8.93 -8.45
N ALA A 138 -18.64 -8.06 -9.21
CA ALA A 138 -20.06 -7.75 -9.02
C ALA A 138 -20.93 -8.97 -9.24
N LYS A 139 -20.67 -9.76 -10.30
CA LYS A 139 -21.40 -11.02 -10.54
C LYS A 139 -21.18 -12.03 -9.42
N ALA A 140 -19.96 -12.14 -8.90
CA ALA A 140 -19.65 -13.04 -7.79
C ALA A 140 -20.43 -12.66 -6.54
N LYS A 141 -20.58 -11.37 -6.24
CA LYS A 141 -21.39 -10.89 -5.11
C LYS A 141 -22.86 -11.22 -5.26
N LEU A 142 -23.38 -11.14 -6.48
CA LEU A 142 -24.78 -11.46 -6.76
C LEU A 142 -25.08 -12.95 -6.73
N ALA A 143 -24.06 -13.80 -6.91
CA ALA A 143 -24.21 -15.26 -6.89
C ALA A 143 -24.21 -15.85 -5.48
N ILE A 144 -23.88 -15.06 -4.48
CA ILE A 144 -23.91 -15.44 -3.07
C ILE A 144 -25.22 -14.94 -2.46
#